data_96c59931922d30f98b0e58897121034f
#
_entry.id   96c59931922d30f98b0e58897121034f
#
_cell.length_a   1.000
_cell.length_b   1.000
_cell.length_c   1.000
_cell.angle_alpha   90.00
_cell.angle_beta   90.00
_cell.angle_gamma   90.00
#
_symmetry.space_group_name_H-M   'P 1'
#
loop_
_entity.id
_entity.type
_entity.pdbx_description
1 polymer ?
#
loop_
_entity_poly.entity_id
_entity_poly.type
_entity_poly.pdbx_seq_one_letter_code
_entity_poly.pdbx_strand_id
1 'polypeptide(L)'
;MSAQFIGVTGLPRAGSTLLCQLLAMHPEIDCEGLSSPLCNALLAMRRIVSDDQFMLSQLDGNFETSYGKFQSAMTGFLRGWTQGSGKRMVVDKNRAWLHCIELLLHLAPEARLLVCVRELGQIYGSIEAQHQHTILLDFIDHLADYDRFGRADVLFAKDKAIGAPLVSLHAVPDLPRAVRERLYFVRFEDMMAQPAACMASIFSWLGLPPVTLDFNQLPVLGIESDSHYHMKYRHLQGTSFKQAAGCAIMSS
;
A
#
# COMPACT_ATOMS: atom_id res chain seq x y z
N MET A 1 13.83 4.63 20.51
CA MET A 1 12.75 5.40 19.87
C MET A 1 11.96 4.45 18.99
N SER A 2 10.63 4.54 18.95
CA SER A 2 9.84 3.74 18.00
C SER A 2 10.07 4.28 16.59
N ALA A 3 10.20 3.38 15.61
CA ALA A 3 10.33 3.77 14.21
C ALA A 3 9.05 4.50 13.74
N GLN A 4 9.21 5.48 12.84
CA GLN A 4 8.08 6.15 12.22
C GLN A 4 7.45 5.22 11.18
N PHE A 5 6.14 5.13 11.19
CA PHE A 5 5.38 4.29 10.25
C PHE A 5 5.17 5.03 8.91
N ILE A 6 5.52 4.36 7.82
CA ILE A 6 5.28 4.83 6.45
C ILE A 6 4.44 3.77 5.73
N GLY A 7 3.21 4.11 5.36
CA GLY A 7 2.38 3.23 4.54
C GLY A 7 2.62 3.47 3.04
N VAL A 8 2.77 2.39 2.26
CA VAL A 8 2.71 2.43 0.79
C VAL A 8 1.38 1.87 0.35
N THR A 9 0.60 2.67 -0.36
CA THR A 9 -0.79 2.39 -0.75
C THR A 9 -1.08 2.88 -2.17
N GLY A 10 -2.32 2.79 -2.63
CA GLY A 10 -2.78 3.37 -3.88
C GLY A 10 -3.32 2.36 -4.88
N LEU A 11 -3.26 2.70 -6.16
CA LEU A 11 -3.82 1.89 -7.23
C LEU A 11 -3.00 0.62 -7.49
N PRO A 12 -3.64 -0.48 -7.91
CA PRO A 12 -2.91 -1.65 -8.39
C PRO A 12 -2.09 -1.29 -9.63
N ARG A 13 -0.99 -1.98 -9.85
CA ARG A 13 -0.10 -1.78 -11.02
C ARG A 13 0.45 -0.35 -11.16
N ALA A 14 0.44 0.45 -10.08
CA ALA A 14 0.96 1.81 -10.03
C ALA A 14 2.42 1.90 -9.53
N GLY A 15 3.19 0.82 -9.58
CA GLY A 15 4.61 0.80 -9.29
C GLY A 15 5.00 0.73 -7.81
N SER A 16 4.09 0.33 -6.91
CA SER A 16 4.37 0.23 -5.47
C SER A 16 5.53 -0.72 -5.14
N THR A 17 5.70 -1.80 -5.90
CA THR A 17 6.83 -2.74 -5.72
C THR A 17 8.16 -2.06 -6.07
N LEU A 18 8.22 -1.35 -7.20
CA LEU A 18 9.40 -0.58 -7.58
C LEU A 18 9.70 0.54 -6.58
N LEU A 19 8.66 1.25 -6.11
CA LEU A 19 8.81 2.27 -5.07
C LEU A 19 9.42 1.67 -3.79
N CYS A 20 8.96 0.49 -3.35
CA CYS A 20 9.53 -0.20 -2.19
C CYS A 20 11.01 -0.56 -2.40
N GLN A 21 11.41 -1.04 -3.59
CA GLN A 21 12.82 -1.30 -3.90
C GLN A 21 13.66 -0.02 -3.79
N LEU A 22 13.16 1.11 -4.29
CA LEU A 22 13.86 2.41 -4.20
C LEU A 22 13.91 2.94 -2.76
N LEU A 23 12.85 2.78 -1.98
CA LEU A 23 12.83 3.17 -0.56
C LEU A 23 13.83 2.36 0.27
N ALA A 24 13.93 1.04 0.01
CA ALA A 24 14.85 0.15 0.71
C ALA A 24 16.33 0.48 0.51
N MET A 25 16.67 1.28 -0.51
CA MET A 25 18.04 1.76 -0.73
C MET A 25 18.45 2.87 0.26
N HIS A 26 17.50 3.47 0.98
CA HIS A 26 17.83 4.50 1.97
C HIS A 26 18.25 3.86 3.31
N PRO A 27 19.41 4.22 3.89
CA PRO A 27 19.95 3.56 5.09
C PRO A 27 19.07 3.68 6.33
N GLU A 28 18.22 4.71 6.41
CA GLU A 28 17.31 4.93 7.54
C GLU A 28 15.91 4.32 7.35
N ILE A 29 15.64 3.66 6.23
CA ILE A 29 14.36 3.03 5.92
C ILE A 29 14.49 1.50 6.01
N ASP A 30 13.54 0.87 6.69
CA ASP A 30 13.31 -0.56 6.66
C ASP A 30 12.09 -0.84 5.77
N CYS A 31 12.28 -1.61 4.70
CA CYS A 31 11.25 -1.91 3.72
C CYS A 31 11.43 -3.34 3.19
N GLU A 32 10.57 -4.24 3.61
CA GLU A 32 10.57 -5.64 3.14
C GLU A 32 9.93 -5.80 1.76
N GLY A 33 9.11 -4.82 1.33
CA GLY A 33 8.45 -4.81 0.02
C GLY A 33 7.27 -5.76 -0.14
N LEU A 34 7.00 -6.61 0.85
CA LEU A 34 5.86 -7.53 0.85
C LEU A 34 4.56 -6.80 1.12
N SER A 35 3.45 -7.34 0.58
CA SER A 35 2.12 -6.91 0.98
C SER A 35 1.81 -7.42 2.39
N SER A 36 1.50 -6.49 3.28
CA SER A 36 1.35 -6.76 4.72
C SER A 36 -0.10 -7.06 5.09
N PRO A 37 -0.36 -8.00 6.01
CA PRO A 37 -1.69 -8.22 6.58
C PRO A 37 -2.06 -7.22 7.66
N LEU A 38 -1.16 -6.32 8.08
CA LEU A 38 -1.30 -5.44 9.25
C LEU A 38 -2.58 -4.59 9.19
N CYS A 39 -2.85 -3.94 8.05
CA CYS A 39 -4.05 -3.13 7.87
C CYS A 39 -5.33 -3.95 8.10
N ASN A 40 -5.41 -5.15 7.52
CA ASN A 40 -6.55 -6.04 7.68
C ASN A 40 -6.71 -6.53 9.13
N ALA A 41 -5.61 -6.82 9.82
CA ALA A 41 -5.64 -7.20 11.23
C ALA A 41 -6.17 -6.06 12.11
N LEU A 42 -5.71 -4.82 11.91
CA LEU A 42 -6.22 -3.65 12.62
C LEU A 42 -7.71 -3.39 12.35
N LEU A 43 -8.16 -3.56 11.10
CA LEU A 43 -9.58 -3.45 10.76
C LEU A 43 -10.43 -4.55 11.41
N ALA A 44 -9.92 -5.78 11.48
CA ALA A 44 -10.59 -6.88 12.19
C ALA A 44 -10.69 -6.60 13.70
N MET A 45 -9.60 -6.13 14.32
CA MET A 45 -9.61 -5.72 15.74
C MET A 45 -10.62 -4.60 16.00
N ARG A 46 -10.68 -3.60 15.11
CA ARG A 46 -11.67 -2.50 15.23
C ARG A 46 -13.11 -3.00 15.22
N ARG A 47 -13.42 -4.04 14.44
CA ARG A 47 -14.77 -4.63 14.40
C ARG A 47 -15.18 -5.21 15.75
N ILE A 48 -14.23 -5.78 16.51
CA ILE A 48 -14.50 -6.32 17.84
C ILE A 48 -15.11 -5.24 18.75
N VAL A 49 -14.63 -4.00 18.68
CA VAL A 49 -15.18 -2.89 19.50
C VAL A 49 -16.66 -2.63 19.22
N SER A 50 -17.08 -2.81 17.96
CA SER A 50 -18.46 -2.53 17.54
C SER A 50 -19.41 -3.73 17.63
N ASP A 51 -18.86 -4.95 17.51
CA ASP A 51 -19.67 -6.15 17.24
C ASP A 51 -19.65 -7.14 18.43
N ASP A 52 -18.63 -7.09 19.30
CA ASP A 52 -18.51 -8.00 20.44
C ASP A 52 -19.36 -7.54 21.63
N GLN A 53 -20.32 -8.39 22.06
CA GLN A 53 -21.26 -8.07 23.13
C GLN A 53 -20.58 -7.81 24.48
N PHE A 54 -19.46 -8.47 24.79
CA PHE A 54 -18.73 -8.25 26.04
C PHE A 54 -17.99 -6.93 26.00
N MET A 55 -17.43 -6.57 24.84
CA MET A 55 -16.80 -5.27 24.66
C MET A 55 -17.80 -4.14 24.76
N LEU A 56 -18.97 -4.27 24.13
CA LEU A 56 -20.06 -3.28 24.22
C LEU A 56 -20.52 -3.11 25.67
N SER A 57 -20.69 -4.20 26.41
CA SER A 57 -21.04 -4.14 27.84
C SER A 57 -19.99 -3.42 28.69
N GLN A 58 -18.70 -3.59 28.40
CA GLN A 58 -17.64 -2.86 29.09
C GLN A 58 -17.64 -1.37 28.74
N LEU A 59 -17.94 -1.03 27.48
CA LEU A 59 -18.08 0.37 27.04
C LEU A 59 -19.27 1.04 27.73
N ASP A 60 -20.41 0.35 27.88
CA ASP A 60 -21.58 0.85 28.63
C ASP A 60 -21.25 1.10 30.10
N GLY A 61 -20.45 0.23 30.69
CA GLY A 61 -20.06 0.34 32.11
C GLY A 61 -19.07 1.48 32.37
N ASN A 62 -18.05 1.65 31.53
CA ASN A 62 -17.07 2.72 31.63
C ASN A 62 -16.38 2.93 30.25
N PHE A 63 -16.95 3.83 29.45
CA PHE A 63 -16.50 4.11 28.08
C PHE A 63 -15.02 4.49 28.04
N GLU A 64 -14.61 5.51 28.79
CA GLU A 64 -13.24 6.06 28.72
C GLU A 64 -12.18 5.00 29.04
N THR A 65 -12.40 4.24 30.10
CA THR A 65 -11.45 3.20 30.54
C THR A 65 -11.38 2.06 29.52
N SER A 66 -12.53 1.56 29.05
CA SER A 66 -12.60 0.40 28.16
C SER A 66 -12.11 0.75 26.75
N TYR A 67 -12.50 1.92 26.24
CA TYR A 67 -12.02 2.43 24.96
C TYR A 67 -10.50 2.68 24.98
N GLY A 68 -10.00 3.33 26.04
CA GLY A 68 -8.56 3.60 26.21
C GLY A 68 -7.71 2.33 26.30
N LYS A 69 -8.20 1.28 26.98
CA LYS A 69 -7.52 -0.05 27.00
C LYS A 69 -7.44 -0.64 25.60
N PHE A 70 -8.53 -0.60 24.84
CA PHE A 70 -8.55 -1.17 23.50
C PHE A 70 -7.67 -0.38 22.52
N GLN A 71 -7.72 0.95 22.58
CA GLN A 71 -6.82 1.82 21.83
C GLN A 71 -5.35 1.51 22.14
N SER A 72 -5.02 1.35 23.42
CA SER A 72 -3.66 1.00 23.85
C SER A 72 -3.22 -0.37 23.32
N ALA A 73 -4.11 -1.36 23.32
CA ALA A 73 -3.85 -2.69 22.77
C ALA A 73 -3.60 -2.63 21.26
N MET A 74 -4.41 -1.91 20.48
CA MET A 74 -4.21 -1.74 19.05
C MET A 74 -2.92 -0.98 18.73
N THR A 75 -2.62 0.07 19.51
CA THR A 75 -1.34 0.80 19.38
C THR A 75 -0.16 -0.10 19.71
N GLY A 76 -0.27 -0.95 20.72
CA GLY A 76 0.73 -1.96 21.07
C GLY A 76 0.95 -2.99 19.97
N PHE A 77 -0.13 -3.44 19.32
CA PHE A 77 -0.06 -4.35 18.18
C PHE A 77 0.68 -3.71 17.00
N LEU A 78 0.33 -2.47 16.63
CA LEU A 78 1.01 -1.73 15.55
C LEU A 78 2.50 -1.54 15.86
N ARG A 79 2.84 -1.16 17.11
CA ARG A 79 4.22 -0.99 17.55
C ARG A 79 4.99 -2.30 17.54
N GLY A 80 4.38 -3.39 18.02
CA GLY A 80 4.99 -4.72 17.99
C GLY A 80 5.29 -5.20 16.58
N TRP A 81 4.41 -4.88 15.62
CA TRP A 81 4.62 -5.22 14.21
C TRP A 81 5.84 -4.52 13.62
N THR A 82 6.08 -3.27 13.98
CA THR A 82 7.19 -2.45 13.48
C THR A 82 8.44 -2.53 14.36
N GLN A 83 8.41 -3.35 15.43
CA GLN A 83 9.51 -3.48 16.38
C GLN A 83 10.67 -4.28 15.78
N GLY A 84 11.90 -3.89 16.08
CA GLY A 84 13.10 -4.67 15.73
C GLY A 84 13.81 -4.23 14.45
N SER A 85 13.25 -3.31 13.67
CA SER A 85 13.91 -2.84 12.44
C SER A 85 15.27 -2.14 12.69
N GLY A 86 15.44 -1.51 13.85
CA GLY A 86 16.63 -0.71 14.17
C GLY A 86 16.79 0.55 13.30
N LYS A 87 15.83 0.80 12.38
CA LYS A 87 15.83 1.95 11.47
C LYS A 87 14.92 3.06 11.97
N ARG A 88 15.10 4.26 11.42
CA ARG A 88 14.27 5.42 11.75
C ARG A 88 12.84 5.29 11.24
N MET A 89 12.66 4.66 10.08
CA MET A 89 11.36 4.48 9.44
C MET A 89 11.14 3.02 9.06
N VAL A 90 9.90 2.57 9.18
CA VAL A 90 9.43 1.24 8.73
C VAL A 90 8.34 1.42 7.69
N VAL A 91 8.52 0.79 6.54
CA VAL A 91 7.56 0.80 5.44
C VAL A 91 6.69 -0.44 5.49
N ASP A 92 5.37 -0.22 5.46
CA ASP A 92 4.36 -1.26 5.35
C ASP A 92 3.54 -1.05 4.07
N LYS A 93 3.47 -2.07 3.22
CA LYS A 93 2.76 -1.99 1.94
C LYS A 93 1.40 -2.68 2.02
N ASN A 94 0.31 -1.91 1.93
CA ASN A 94 -1.05 -2.43 1.76
C ASN A 94 -1.94 -1.41 1.06
N ARG A 95 -2.72 -1.85 0.07
CA ARG A 95 -3.64 -0.97 -0.69
C ARG A 95 -4.73 -0.35 0.18
N ALA A 96 -5.11 -0.99 1.28
CA ALA A 96 -6.17 -0.52 2.15
C ALA A 96 -5.75 0.61 3.11
N TRP A 97 -4.46 0.98 3.19
CA TRP A 97 -4.03 2.02 4.12
C TRP A 97 -4.72 3.37 3.89
N LEU A 98 -4.99 3.74 2.64
CA LEU A 98 -5.70 4.98 2.37
C LEU A 98 -7.17 4.92 2.84
N HIS A 99 -7.81 3.74 2.73
CA HIS A 99 -9.17 3.53 3.22
C HIS A 99 -9.28 3.65 4.75
N CYS A 100 -8.25 3.26 5.48
CA CYS A 100 -8.24 3.30 6.95
C CYS A 100 -7.28 4.34 7.53
N ILE A 101 -6.99 5.40 6.78
CA ILE A 101 -6.02 6.42 7.22
C ILE A 101 -6.37 7.08 8.55
N GLU A 102 -7.65 7.33 8.82
CA GLU A 102 -8.09 7.92 10.09
C GLU A 102 -7.77 7.00 11.27
N LEU A 103 -8.02 5.69 11.13
CA LEU A 103 -7.64 4.70 12.12
C LEU A 103 -6.12 4.67 12.31
N LEU A 104 -5.36 4.66 11.22
CA LEU A 104 -3.91 4.67 11.28
C LEU A 104 -3.38 5.90 12.03
N LEU A 105 -3.86 7.09 11.70
CA LEU A 105 -3.42 8.33 12.35
C LEU A 105 -3.89 8.44 13.79
N HIS A 106 -5.02 7.81 14.15
CA HIS A 106 -5.45 7.70 15.54
C HIS A 106 -4.50 6.83 16.40
N LEU A 107 -3.95 5.76 15.82
CA LEU A 107 -3.01 4.84 16.48
C LEU A 107 -1.54 5.30 16.38
N ALA A 108 -1.18 5.95 15.31
CA ALA A 108 0.17 6.46 15.00
C ALA A 108 0.08 7.86 14.36
N PRO A 109 -0.05 8.94 15.17
CA PRO A 109 -0.26 10.31 14.66
C PRO A 109 0.86 10.82 13.72
N GLU A 110 2.07 10.28 13.85
CA GLU A 110 3.21 10.63 13.00
C GLU A 110 3.32 9.78 11.72
N ALA A 111 2.39 8.84 11.48
CA ALA A 111 2.36 8.03 10.27
C ALA A 111 2.18 8.90 9.03
N ARG A 112 2.74 8.45 7.91
CA ARG A 112 2.64 9.09 6.60
C ARG A 112 2.34 8.04 5.53
N LEU A 113 1.63 8.41 4.47
CA LEU A 113 1.31 7.51 3.36
C LEU A 113 1.90 8.01 2.04
N LEU A 114 2.58 7.11 1.35
CA LEU A 114 2.97 7.25 -0.06
C LEU A 114 1.87 6.59 -0.91
N VAL A 115 1.16 7.40 -1.68
CA VAL A 115 -0.02 6.98 -2.44
C VAL A 115 0.37 6.84 -3.92
N CYS A 116 0.55 5.60 -4.38
CA CYS A 116 0.91 5.30 -5.75
C CYS A 116 -0.29 5.47 -6.68
N VAL A 117 -0.14 6.31 -7.70
CA VAL A 117 -1.16 6.55 -8.73
C VAL A 117 -0.57 6.39 -10.13
N ARG A 118 -1.40 5.98 -11.07
CA ARG A 118 -1.06 5.76 -12.47
C ARG A 118 -2.28 5.99 -13.34
N GLU A 119 -2.08 6.30 -14.60
CA GLU A 119 -3.15 6.43 -15.58
C GLU A 119 -4.00 5.13 -15.65
N LEU A 120 -5.33 5.27 -15.61
CA LEU A 120 -6.24 4.13 -15.41
C LEU A 120 -6.25 3.15 -16.58
N GLY A 121 -6.14 3.65 -17.81
CA GLY A 121 -6.08 2.80 -19.00
C GLY A 121 -4.80 1.95 -19.02
N GLN A 122 -3.68 2.49 -18.53
CA GLN A 122 -2.44 1.74 -18.40
C GLN A 122 -2.53 0.69 -17.28
N ILE A 123 -3.22 0.97 -16.17
CA ILE A 123 -3.48 -0.01 -15.12
C ILE A 123 -4.28 -1.17 -15.69
N TYR A 124 -5.39 -0.86 -16.35
CA TYR A 124 -6.23 -1.88 -16.95
C TYR A 124 -5.49 -2.67 -18.03
N GLY A 125 -4.78 -1.99 -18.92
CA GLY A 125 -3.95 -2.64 -19.95
C GLY A 125 -2.92 -3.61 -19.37
N SER A 126 -2.28 -3.22 -18.26
CA SER A 126 -1.34 -4.07 -17.54
C SER A 126 -1.98 -5.35 -16.98
N ILE A 127 -3.21 -5.27 -16.44
CA ILE A 127 -3.96 -6.42 -15.94
C ILE A 127 -4.40 -7.31 -17.09
N GLU A 128 -4.91 -6.72 -18.16
CA GLU A 128 -5.37 -7.44 -19.35
C GLU A 128 -4.23 -8.17 -20.06
N ALA A 129 -3.07 -7.55 -20.21
CA ALA A 129 -1.88 -8.19 -20.77
C ALA A 129 -1.46 -9.41 -19.93
N GLN A 130 -1.47 -9.29 -18.58
CA GLN A 130 -1.17 -10.40 -17.71
C GLN A 130 -2.22 -11.51 -17.82
N HIS A 131 -3.50 -11.16 -18.02
CA HIS A 131 -4.55 -12.15 -18.29
C HIS A 131 -4.26 -12.93 -19.58
N GLN A 132 -3.87 -12.24 -20.64
CA GLN A 132 -3.53 -12.89 -21.92
C GLN A 132 -2.33 -13.86 -21.80
N HIS A 133 -1.34 -13.51 -20.98
CA HIS A 133 -0.21 -14.41 -20.69
C HIS A 133 -0.59 -15.64 -19.85
N THR A 134 -1.69 -15.58 -19.13
CA THR A 134 -2.14 -16.63 -18.20
C THR A 134 -3.59 -17.03 -18.45
N ILE A 135 -3.99 -17.11 -19.71
CA ILE A 135 -5.39 -17.29 -20.14
C ILE A 135 -6.04 -18.57 -19.62
N LEU A 136 -5.26 -19.60 -19.34
CA LEU A 136 -5.77 -20.86 -18.74
C LEU A 136 -6.09 -20.74 -17.24
N LEU A 137 -5.68 -19.63 -16.61
CA LEU A 137 -5.97 -19.34 -15.21
C LEU A 137 -7.01 -18.23 -15.15
N ASP A 138 -8.02 -18.39 -14.32
CA ASP A 138 -8.98 -17.33 -14.07
C ASP A 138 -8.55 -16.42 -12.92
N PHE A 139 -9.19 -15.28 -12.80
CA PHE A 139 -9.14 -14.43 -11.61
C PHE A 139 -9.89 -15.09 -10.44
N ILE A 140 -9.62 -14.63 -9.22
CA ILE A 140 -10.37 -15.04 -8.02
C ILE A 140 -11.87 -14.73 -8.17
N ASP A 141 -12.21 -13.65 -8.85
CA ASP A 141 -13.59 -13.18 -9.08
C ASP A 141 -14.24 -13.76 -10.37
N HIS A 142 -13.67 -14.80 -10.96
CA HIS A 142 -14.19 -15.45 -12.19
C HIS A 142 -14.33 -14.47 -13.37
N LEU A 143 -13.31 -13.65 -13.62
CA LEU A 143 -13.34 -12.63 -14.67
C LEU A 143 -13.08 -13.18 -16.07
N ALA A 144 -12.55 -14.40 -16.21
CA ALA A 144 -12.27 -15.00 -17.51
C ALA A 144 -13.54 -15.32 -18.31
N ASP A 145 -14.70 -15.42 -17.65
CA ASP A 145 -16.00 -15.64 -18.29
C ASP A 145 -16.53 -14.40 -19.02
N TYR A 146 -15.89 -13.24 -18.80
CA TYR A 146 -16.27 -11.98 -19.43
C TYR A 146 -15.35 -11.67 -20.62
N ASP A 147 -15.88 -10.93 -21.58
CA ASP A 147 -15.06 -10.29 -22.60
C ASP A 147 -14.20 -9.16 -21.97
N ARG A 148 -13.35 -8.56 -22.79
CA ARG A 148 -12.45 -7.48 -22.37
C ARG A 148 -13.21 -6.31 -21.68
N PHE A 149 -14.36 -5.92 -22.19
CA PHE A 149 -15.13 -4.80 -21.65
C PHE A 149 -15.82 -5.19 -20.36
N GLY A 150 -16.41 -6.37 -20.30
CA GLY A 150 -17.01 -6.90 -19.07
C GLY A 150 -16.00 -7.04 -17.93
N ARG A 151 -14.75 -7.48 -18.24
CA ARG A 151 -13.68 -7.49 -17.24
C ARG A 151 -13.34 -6.09 -16.73
N ALA A 152 -13.31 -5.09 -17.61
CA ALA A 152 -13.11 -3.70 -17.20
C ALA A 152 -14.21 -3.26 -16.23
N ASP A 153 -15.48 -3.46 -16.60
CA ASP A 153 -16.63 -3.06 -15.76
C ASP A 153 -16.54 -3.68 -14.37
N VAL A 154 -16.22 -4.99 -14.29
CA VAL A 154 -16.06 -5.66 -12.99
C VAL A 154 -14.86 -5.12 -12.22
N LEU A 155 -13.68 -4.97 -12.83
CA LEU A 155 -12.47 -4.50 -12.13
C LEU A 155 -12.62 -3.08 -11.58
N PHE A 156 -13.40 -2.22 -12.24
CA PHE A 156 -13.69 -0.86 -11.79
C PHE A 156 -14.88 -0.74 -10.82
N ALA A 157 -15.61 -1.83 -10.56
CA ALA A 157 -16.68 -1.80 -9.56
C ALA A 157 -16.11 -1.46 -8.16
N LYS A 158 -16.93 -0.78 -7.34
CA LYS A 158 -16.51 -0.11 -6.08
C LYS A 158 -15.80 -0.99 -5.07
N ASP A 159 -16.05 -2.29 -5.07
CA ASP A 159 -15.48 -3.29 -4.16
C ASP A 159 -14.35 -4.13 -4.78
N LYS A 160 -13.99 -3.86 -6.03
CA LYS A 160 -13.05 -4.65 -6.83
C LYS A 160 -11.66 -4.03 -6.90
N ALA A 161 -10.76 -4.75 -7.58
CA ALA A 161 -9.31 -4.52 -7.53
C ALA A 161 -8.88 -3.09 -7.90
N ILE A 162 -9.56 -2.44 -8.86
CA ILE A 162 -9.29 -1.05 -9.26
C ILE A 162 -10.27 -0.10 -8.54
N GLY A 163 -11.55 -0.45 -8.48
CA GLY A 163 -12.59 0.42 -7.96
C GLY A 163 -12.45 0.74 -6.48
N ALA A 164 -12.10 -0.26 -5.63
CA ALA A 164 -11.99 -0.02 -4.19
C ALA A 164 -10.92 1.04 -3.83
N PRO A 165 -9.67 0.98 -4.34
CA PRO A 165 -8.72 2.07 -4.11
C PRO A 165 -9.11 3.38 -4.79
N LEU A 166 -9.84 3.36 -5.91
CA LEU A 166 -10.37 4.60 -6.53
C LEU A 166 -11.39 5.30 -5.63
N VAL A 167 -12.29 4.56 -4.99
CA VAL A 167 -13.23 5.14 -4.00
C VAL A 167 -12.48 5.85 -2.89
N SER A 168 -11.42 5.24 -2.37
CA SER A 168 -10.59 5.86 -1.33
C SER A 168 -9.87 7.12 -1.83
N LEU A 169 -9.39 7.11 -3.09
CA LEU A 169 -8.75 8.28 -3.71
C LEU A 169 -9.74 9.43 -3.93
N HIS A 170 -10.96 9.13 -4.38
CA HIS A 170 -12.00 10.13 -4.58
C HIS A 170 -12.43 10.81 -3.28
N ALA A 171 -12.32 10.13 -2.13
CA ALA A 171 -12.62 10.68 -0.83
C ALA A 171 -11.52 11.62 -0.27
N VAL A 172 -10.31 11.64 -0.86
CA VAL A 172 -9.20 12.44 -0.32
C VAL A 172 -9.50 13.95 -0.24
N PRO A 173 -10.15 14.59 -1.22
CA PRO A 173 -10.48 16.01 -1.11
C PRO A 173 -11.34 16.36 0.12
N ASP A 174 -12.17 15.43 0.57
CA ASP A 174 -13.09 15.59 1.71
C ASP A 174 -12.42 15.34 3.07
N LEU A 175 -11.21 14.77 3.08
CA LEU A 175 -10.44 14.56 4.31
C LEU A 175 -10.01 15.89 4.94
N PRO A 176 -9.93 15.96 6.28
CA PRO A 176 -9.36 17.10 6.98
C PRO A 176 -7.96 17.47 6.45
N ARG A 177 -7.64 18.76 6.43
CA ARG A 177 -6.33 19.25 5.93
C ARG A 177 -5.16 18.55 6.63
N ALA A 178 -5.21 18.38 7.94
CA ALA A 178 -4.17 17.72 8.73
C ALA A 178 -3.93 16.26 8.29
N VAL A 179 -4.98 15.55 7.81
CA VAL A 179 -4.88 14.20 7.25
C VAL A 179 -4.28 14.26 5.86
N ARG A 180 -4.73 15.20 5.00
CA ARG A 180 -4.20 15.34 3.63
C ARG A 180 -2.70 15.67 3.62
N GLU A 181 -2.20 16.43 4.59
CA GLU A 181 -0.77 16.74 4.74
C GLU A 181 0.09 15.52 5.10
N ARG A 182 -0.53 14.40 5.51
CA ARG A 182 0.12 13.10 5.73
C ARG A 182 0.19 12.23 4.47
N LEU A 183 -0.33 12.70 3.33
CA LEU A 183 -0.33 11.97 2.05
C LEU A 183 0.68 12.60 1.09
N TYR A 184 1.44 11.74 0.41
CA TYR A 184 2.28 12.15 -0.73
C TYR A 184 1.92 11.28 -1.93
N PHE A 185 1.50 11.91 -3.02
CA PHE A 185 1.12 11.21 -4.24
C PHE A 185 2.36 10.95 -5.10
N VAL A 186 2.60 9.67 -5.37
CA VAL A 186 3.68 9.20 -6.24
C VAL A 186 3.06 8.82 -7.58
N ARG A 187 3.24 9.65 -8.60
CA ARG A 187 2.81 9.33 -9.96
C ARG A 187 3.81 8.38 -10.59
N PHE A 188 3.31 7.26 -11.11
CA PHE A 188 4.13 6.26 -11.78
C PHE A 188 4.92 6.88 -12.96
N GLU A 189 4.28 7.72 -13.76
CA GLU A 189 4.85 8.39 -14.92
C GLU A 189 6.03 9.29 -14.53
N ASP A 190 5.91 10.05 -13.43
CA ASP A 190 6.98 10.92 -12.94
C ASP A 190 8.17 10.11 -12.40
N MET A 191 7.88 9.03 -11.65
CA MET A 191 8.89 8.10 -11.16
C MET A 191 9.65 7.44 -12.32
N MET A 192 8.96 7.12 -13.43
CA MET A 192 9.57 6.54 -14.61
C MET A 192 10.41 7.54 -15.40
N ALA A 193 9.92 8.78 -15.54
CA ALA A 193 10.59 9.83 -16.31
C ALA A 193 11.82 10.40 -15.58
N GLN A 194 11.72 10.61 -14.27
CA GLN A 194 12.75 11.28 -13.46
C GLN A 194 12.91 10.61 -12.08
N PRO A 195 13.39 9.36 -12.02
CA PRO A 195 13.43 8.58 -10.77
C PRO A 195 14.25 9.24 -9.66
N ALA A 196 15.39 9.86 -9.99
CA ALA A 196 16.24 10.53 -9.02
C ALA A 196 15.54 11.75 -8.38
N ALA A 197 14.89 12.58 -9.19
CA ALA A 197 14.16 13.75 -8.70
C ALA A 197 12.92 13.34 -7.89
N CYS A 198 12.19 12.31 -8.35
CA CYS A 198 11.05 11.75 -7.63
C CYS A 198 11.47 11.25 -6.22
N MET A 199 12.52 10.45 -6.13
CA MET A 199 13.01 9.93 -4.85
C MET A 199 13.57 11.02 -3.94
N ALA A 200 14.29 12.01 -4.48
CA ALA A 200 14.77 13.16 -3.70
C ALA A 200 13.59 13.94 -3.06
N SER A 201 12.51 14.15 -3.81
CA SER A 201 11.29 14.80 -3.31
C SER A 201 10.61 13.98 -2.21
N ILE A 202 10.52 12.65 -2.38
CA ILE A 202 9.96 11.74 -1.37
C ILE A 202 10.82 11.79 -0.09
N PHE A 203 12.13 11.65 -0.18
CA PHE A 203 13.01 11.69 0.99
C PHE A 203 12.95 13.03 1.71
N SER A 204 12.93 14.15 0.96
CA SER A 204 12.73 15.49 1.53
C SER A 204 11.40 15.61 2.28
N TRP A 205 10.29 15.12 1.70
CA TRP A 205 8.98 15.15 2.35
C TRP A 205 8.95 14.24 3.60
N LEU A 206 9.66 13.12 3.59
CA LEU A 206 9.83 12.25 4.76
C LEU A 206 10.74 12.88 5.83
N GLY A 207 11.47 13.95 5.52
CA GLY A 207 12.46 14.57 6.42
C GLY A 207 13.73 13.75 6.57
N LEU A 208 14.10 13.02 5.52
CA LEU A 208 15.30 12.20 5.44
C LEU A 208 16.45 12.98 4.76
N PRO A 209 17.71 12.71 5.12
CA PRO A 209 18.82 13.26 4.39
C PRO A 209 18.86 12.78 2.93
N PRO A 210 19.40 13.57 2.00
CA PRO A 210 19.55 13.11 0.62
C PRO A 210 20.57 11.98 0.54
N VAL A 211 20.26 10.99 -0.32
CA VAL A 211 21.16 9.87 -0.64
C VAL A 211 21.28 9.72 -2.15
N THR A 212 22.45 9.29 -2.62
CA THR A 212 22.64 8.93 -4.02
C THR A 212 22.21 7.47 -4.21
N LEU A 213 21.21 7.23 -5.06
CA LEU A 213 20.73 5.90 -5.39
C LEU A 213 21.48 5.35 -6.61
N ASP A 214 21.92 4.10 -6.54
CA ASP A 214 22.42 3.38 -7.71
C ASP A 214 21.27 2.64 -8.41
N PHE A 215 20.72 3.26 -9.43
CA PHE A 215 19.62 2.69 -10.22
C PHE A 215 20.01 1.44 -11.03
N ASN A 216 21.29 1.08 -11.08
CA ASN A 216 21.75 -0.15 -11.73
C ASN A 216 21.78 -1.35 -10.77
N GLN A 217 21.62 -1.11 -9.47
CA GLN A 217 21.66 -2.15 -8.43
C GLN A 217 20.49 -1.97 -7.45
N LEU A 218 19.30 -2.43 -7.85
CA LEU A 218 18.13 -2.43 -6.97
C LEU A 218 18.14 -3.68 -6.09
N PRO A 219 17.79 -3.55 -4.80
CA PRO A 219 17.64 -4.71 -3.92
C PRO A 219 16.46 -5.57 -4.39
N VAL A 220 16.63 -6.88 -4.35
CA VAL A 220 15.52 -7.83 -4.46
C VAL A 220 14.96 -7.99 -3.05
N LEU A 221 13.72 -7.54 -2.86
CA LEU A 221 13.00 -7.61 -1.59
C LEU A 221 12.30 -8.97 -1.45
N GLY A 222 11.53 -9.14 -0.37
CA GLY A 222 10.76 -10.35 -0.15
C GLY A 222 9.88 -10.73 -1.35
N ILE A 223 9.76 -12.02 -1.64
CA ILE A 223 8.98 -12.54 -2.77
C ILE A 223 7.54 -12.76 -2.32
N GLU A 224 6.60 -12.10 -2.99
CA GLU A 224 5.17 -12.35 -2.80
C GLU A 224 4.72 -13.62 -3.53
N SER A 225 3.79 -14.38 -2.92
CA SER A 225 3.17 -15.52 -3.60
C SER A 225 2.12 -15.05 -4.59
N ASP A 226 2.48 -14.97 -5.86
CA ASP A 226 1.56 -14.61 -6.93
C ASP A 226 0.49 -15.68 -7.19
N SER A 227 0.68 -16.91 -6.69
CA SER A 227 -0.30 -17.99 -6.82
C SER A 227 -1.61 -17.69 -6.09
N HIS A 228 -1.56 -16.96 -4.97
CA HIS A 228 -2.75 -16.48 -4.27
C HIS A 228 -3.66 -15.62 -5.17
N TYR A 229 -3.06 -14.87 -6.10
CA TYR A 229 -3.77 -14.04 -7.07
C TYR A 229 -3.92 -14.73 -8.44
N HIS A 230 -3.79 -16.06 -8.50
CA HIS A 230 -3.86 -16.83 -9.73
C HIS A 230 -2.93 -16.29 -10.84
N MET A 231 -1.76 -15.76 -10.48
CA MET A 231 -0.80 -15.12 -11.40
C MET A 231 -1.34 -13.89 -12.17
N LYS A 232 -2.52 -13.37 -11.83
CA LYS A 232 -3.15 -12.22 -12.52
C LYS A 232 -2.57 -10.87 -12.11
N TYR A 233 -1.91 -10.79 -10.94
CA TYR A 233 -1.35 -9.56 -10.40
C TYR A 233 0.13 -9.70 -10.03
N ARG A 234 0.91 -10.38 -10.89
CA ARG A 234 2.32 -10.72 -10.60
C ARG A 234 3.15 -9.53 -10.14
N HIS A 235 4.00 -9.77 -9.15
CA HIS A 235 4.90 -8.80 -8.52
C HIS A 235 6.34 -9.04 -8.98
N LEU A 236 6.62 -8.85 -10.26
CA LEU A 236 7.98 -9.01 -10.79
C LEU A 236 8.89 -7.90 -10.27
N GLN A 237 10.07 -8.29 -9.81
CA GLN A 237 11.13 -7.38 -9.37
C GLN A 237 12.32 -7.48 -10.33
N GLY A 238 12.89 -6.34 -10.69
CA GLY A 238 14.14 -6.26 -11.44
C GLY A 238 15.31 -5.93 -10.54
N THR A 239 16.52 -6.31 -10.94
CA THR A 239 17.76 -5.98 -10.22
C THR A 239 18.38 -4.64 -10.64
N SER A 240 17.82 -3.99 -11.67
CA SER A 240 18.12 -2.61 -12.05
C SER A 240 16.85 -1.83 -12.32
N PHE A 241 16.91 -0.50 -12.24
CA PHE A 241 15.74 0.35 -12.50
C PHE A 241 15.15 0.08 -13.90
N LYS A 242 15.98 -0.01 -14.91
CA LYS A 242 15.55 -0.30 -16.30
C LYS A 242 14.80 -1.64 -16.38
N GLN A 243 15.28 -2.68 -15.71
CA GLN A 243 14.63 -3.99 -15.67
C GLN A 243 13.34 -3.96 -14.85
N ALA A 244 13.38 -3.36 -13.65
CA ALA A 244 12.21 -3.21 -12.80
C ALA A 244 11.12 -2.34 -13.46
N ALA A 245 11.52 -1.30 -14.15
CA ALA A 245 10.66 -0.48 -15.00
C ALA A 245 10.04 -1.29 -16.14
N GLY A 246 10.83 -2.11 -16.83
CA GLY A 246 10.34 -3.06 -17.82
C GLY A 246 9.31 -4.03 -17.25
N CYS A 247 9.57 -4.61 -16.07
CA CYS A 247 8.60 -5.46 -15.37
C CYS A 247 7.28 -4.73 -15.05
N ALA A 248 7.36 -3.45 -14.71
CA ALA A 248 6.18 -2.64 -14.42
C ALA A 248 5.39 -2.23 -15.68
N ILE A 249 6.08 -2.08 -16.83
CA ILE A 249 5.51 -1.68 -18.13
C ILE A 249 5.06 -2.89 -18.95
N MET A 250 5.86 -3.97 -19.02
CA MET A 250 5.58 -5.17 -19.84
C MET A 250 4.32 -5.94 -19.41
N SER A 251 3.71 -5.51 -18.36
CA SER A 251 2.35 -5.89 -18.03
C SER A 251 1.32 -4.88 -18.59
N SER A 252 1.68 -4.04 -19.54
CA SER A 252 0.78 -3.10 -20.21
C SER A 252 0.52 -3.45 -21.66
#